data_20b1fd829478d2f737bc884ce14e458c
#
_entry.id   20b1fd829478d2f737bc884ce14e458c
#
_cell.length_a   1.000
_cell.length_b   1.000
_cell.length_c   1.000
_cell.angle_alpha   90.00
_cell.angle_beta   90.00
_cell.angle_gamma   90.00
#
_symmetry.space_group_name_H-M   'P 1'
#
loop_
_entity.id
_entity.type
_entity.pdbx_description
1 polymer ?
#
loop_
_entity_poly.entity_id
_entity_poly.type
_entity_poly.pdbx_seq_one_letter_code
_entity_poly.pdbx_strand_id
1 'polypeptide(L)'
;MGWPLATPSGPVLALAGAKGGPALTIDNGVMRMTSAVSRFIRGAAIALWLCCGSSMAAEGLLWFDGARPGPQASQAVELLAAAATHGLEPEDYNASALGQAITDAAQGSALEAAVIARLEQALTTAMERYLKDVHQGRIDPRLIHHNFNPRHPEAFDAAAYLQAALVARRLPEAAAEAAPRLPLYEHLREALASYRERVDHPAWRQPLPPLPDGQPGKAGKLEQGQAYAGLSMLAERLVALGDLAPAVPLPSSYEGPLVGAVQAFQQRHGLTPDGVIGKTTLAQLQVTPAARVRQIELTLERLRWTPLMLGPRMIVINIPEFVLRAYEVRDGRIHVQQEMRVVVGKALDTRTPLFDEDMRFIEFSPYWNVPPSIARAEIVPRLRRDPGYFAREGLEFVAPDGRVDRTLTAARLDAVLAGQWRIRQRPGPKNALGDIKFMFPNRDNIYLHHTPATQLFESDRRDFSHGCIRVEQPVSLAKFVLNSMPEWTEDRIRQAMSRGESATLLLSEPVPVLIAYGTTLVKEGQTYFFEDIYGLDRLLDAALRKRAPHPPSIN
;
A
#
# COMPACT_ATOMS: atom_id res chain seq x y z
N MET A 1 9.54 12.26 25.76
CA MET A 1 8.64 12.59 26.89
C MET A 1 7.24 12.24 26.44
N GLY A 2 6.70 11.12 26.94
CA GLY A 2 5.40 10.59 26.53
C GLY A 2 4.25 11.44 27.08
N TRP A 3 3.36 11.79 26.20
CA TRP A 3 2.09 12.46 26.54
C TRP A 3 1.02 11.40 26.77
N PRO A 4 0.13 11.56 27.78
CA PRO A 4 -0.98 10.64 27.99
C PRO A 4 -2.00 10.75 26.85
N LEU A 5 -2.53 9.61 26.42
CA LEU A 5 -3.63 9.48 25.49
C LEU A 5 -4.84 10.30 25.98
N ALA A 6 -5.27 11.27 25.20
CA ALA A 6 -6.46 12.04 25.49
C ALA A 6 -7.69 11.12 25.43
N THR A 7 -8.33 10.87 26.54
CA THR A 7 -9.63 10.21 26.62
C THR A 7 -10.68 11.08 25.92
N PRO A 8 -11.59 10.50 25.15
CA PRO A 8 -12.66 11.26 24.52
C PRO A 8 -13.65 11.77 25.61
N SER A 9 -13.73 13.07 25.78
CA SER A 9 -14.73 13.72 26.62
C SER A 9 -15.99 14.03 25.81
N GLY A 10 -16.91 13.10 25.81
CA GLY A 10 -18.28 13.23 25.30
C GLY A 10 -19.12 12.05 25.82
N PRO A 11 -20.44 12.21 26.00
CA PRO A 11 -21.27 11.12 26.52
C PRO A 11 -21.27 9.93 25.58
N VAL A 12 -20.88 8.77 26.11
CA VAL A 12 -21.02 7.47 25.44
C VAL A 12 -22.50 7.09 25.54
N LEU A 13 -23.19 6.94 24.44
CA LEU A 13 -24.53 6.37 24.40
C LEU A 13 -24.43 4.85 24.65
N ALA A 14 -24.49 4.45 25.92
CA ALA A 14 -24.61 3.06 26.31
C ALA A 14 -26.10 2.66 26.31
N LEU A 15 -26.47 1.72 25.47
CA LEU A 15 -27.76 1.04 25.55
C LEU A 15 -27.68 -0.03 26.64
N ALA A 16 -28.42 0.19 27.73
CA ALA A 16 -28.66 -0.80 28.78
C ALA A 16 -29.63 -1.89 28.28
N GLY A 17 -29.15 -3.11 28.23
CA GLY A 17 -29.93 -4.32 28.00
C GLY A 17 -29.68 -5.32 29.13
N ALA A 18 -30.71 -5.75 29.81
CA ALA A 18 -30.77 -6.32 31.15
C ALA A 18 -30.43 -7.81 31.28
N LYS A 19 -30.05 -8.14 32.54
CA LYS A 19 -30.25 -9.37 33.33
C LYS A 19 -29.16 -10.46 33.31
N GLY A 20 -28.42 -10.53 34.41
CA GLY A 20 -28.51 -11.62 35.43
C GLY A 20 -27.74 -12.91 35.12
N GLY A 21 -26.54 -13.04 35.72
CA GLY A 21 -25.88 -14.32 35.92
C GLY A 21 -24.65 -14.14 36.83
N PRO A 22 -24.24 -15.10 37.66
CA PRO A 22 -23.51 -14.87 38.90
C PRO A 22 -22.01 -14.63 38.73
N ALA A 23 -21.49 -13.85 39.65
CA ALA A 23 -20.07 -13.53 39.80
C ALA A 23 -19.23 -14.78 40.14
N LEU A 24 -18.15 -15.01 39.39
CA LEU A 24 -17.07 -15.91 39.76
C LEU A 24 -15.87 -15.05 40.21
N THR A 25 -15.65 -15.07 41.51
CA THR A 25 -14.42 -14.59 42.17
C THR A 25 -13.29 -15.56 41.88
N ILE A 26 -12.20 -15.12 41.30
CA ILE A 26 -10.96 -15.90 41.19
C ILE A 26 -9.99 -15.36 42.25
N ASP A 27 -9.68 -16.22 43.19
CA ASP A 27 -8.73 -16.04 44.30
C ASP A 27 -7.29 -16.39 43.84
N ASN A 28 -6.33 -15.58 44.28
CA ASN A 28 -4.90 -15.72 43.97
C ASN A 28 -4.30 -16.87 44.79
N GLY A 29 -4.02 -18.01 44.16
CA GLY A 29 -3.31 -19.15 44.76
C GLY A 29 -1.91 -19.34 44.18
N VAL A 30 -0.91 -18.87 44.91
CA VAL A 30 0.50 -19.19 44.65
C VAL A 30 0.78 -20.62 45.13
N MET A 31 1.11 -21.52 44.24
CA MET A 31 1.51 -22.88 44.57
C MET A 31 3.04 -23.02 44.46
N ARG A 32 3.70 -23.02 45.62
CA ARG A 32 5.11 -23.42 45.77
C ARG A 32 5.16 -24.95 45.80
N MET A 33 5.88 -25.56 44.85
CA MET A 33 6.29 -26.95 44.97
C MET A 33 7.72 -27.04 45.52
N THR A 34 7.81 -27.66 46.69
CA THR A 34 9.04 -28.00 47.38
C THR A 34 9.69 -29.24 46.78
N SER A 35 11.01 -29.18 46.78
CA SER A 35 11.96 -30.23 46.46
C SER A 35 11.89 -31.43 47.42
N ALA A 36 11.86 -32.62 46.89
CA ALA A 36 12.53 -33.82 47.46
C ALA A 36 12.36 -34.99 46.47
N VAL A 37 13.41 -35.44 45.87
CA VAL A 37 13.94 -36.80 45.87
C VAL A 37 15.27 -36.78 45.10
N SER A 38 16.34 -36.77 45.88
CA SER A 38 17.70 -37.01 45.42
C SER A 38 18.13 -38.37 45.94
N ARG A 39 18.98 -39.06 45.16
CA ARG A 39 19.77 -40.24 45.46
C ARG A 39 19.11 -41.60 45.22
N PHE A 40 19.46 -42.22 44.11
CA PHE A 40 20.15 -43.53 44.03
C PHE A 40 20.32 -43.84 42.52
N ILE A 41 21.51 -43.94 42.09
CA ILE A 41 22.20 -44.97 41.33
C ILE A 41 23.46 -44.33 40.70
N ARG A 42 24.56 -44.46 41.45
CA ARG A 42 25.92 -44.45 40.91
C ARG A 42 26.36 -45.89 40.73
N GLY A 43 26.72 -46.24 39.50
CA GLY A 43 27.47 -47.48 39.29
C GLY A 43 27.16 -48.12 37.90
N ALA A 44 28.20 -48.32 37.15
CA ALA A 44 28.30 -49.09 35.93
C ALA A 44 27.90 -48.35 34.61
N ALA A 45 28.89 -47.75 33.95
CA ALA A 45 29.10 -47.77 32.49
C ALA A 45 30.32 -46.94 32.11
N ILE A 46 31.52 -47.39 32.48
CA ILE A 46 32.74 -47.09 31.73
C ILE A 46 33.04 -48.36 30.93
N ALA A 47 32.66 -48.44 29.70
CA ALA A 47 33.16 -49.26 28.61
C ALA A 47 32.10 -49.36 27.50
N LEU A 48 31.92 -48.33 26.68
CA LEU A 48 31.42 -48.41 25.30
C LEU A 48 31.59 -47.03 24.61
N TRP A 49 32.80 -46.52 24.68
CA TRP A 49 33.18 -45.34 23.94
C TRP A 49 34.30 -45.70 22.98
N LEU A 50 34.00 -46.49 21.95
CA LEU A 50 34.84 -46.74 20.76
C LEU A 50 34.06 -47.64 19.81
N CYS A 51 33.09 -47.10 19.11
CA CYS A 51 32.51 -47.56 17.86
C CYS A 51 31.21 -46.82 17.57
N CYS A 52 31.19 -45.49 17.67
CA CYS A 52 30.27 -44.66 16.90
C CYS A 52 31.15 -43.82 16.00
N GLY A 53 31.75 -44.49 15.04
CA GLY A 53 32.15 -43.85 13.80
C GLY A 53 30.94 -43.14 13.24
N SER A 54 31.12 -41.89 12.96
CA SER A 54 30.28 -40.91 12.28
C SER A 54 29.26 -41.55 11.36
N SER A 55 28.12 -41.95 11.88
CA SER A 55 26.90 -41.96 11.10
C SER A 55 26.41 -40.51 11.14
N MET A 56 27.08 -39.63 10.44
CA MET A 56 26.39 -38.52 9.77
C MET A 56 25.27 -39.24 9.03
N ALA A 57 24.06 -39.17 9.57
CA ALA A 57 22.89 -39.53 8.82
C ALA A 57 23.07 -38.79 7.48
N ALA A 58 23.18 -39.50 6.41
CA ALA A 58 23.07 -38.94 5.09
C ALA A 58 21.66 -38.32 5.04
N GLU A 59 21.54 -37.02 5.40
CA GLU A 59 20.42 -36.22 4.99
C GLU A 59 20.38 -36.42 3.48
N GLY A 60 19.33 -37.09 2.98
CA GLY A 60 19.25 -37.42 1.57
C GLY A 60 19.39 -36.15 0.76
N LEU A 61 20.18 -36.19 -0.30
CA LEU A 61 20.34 -35.08 -1.22
C LEU A 61 18.96 -34.58 -1.65
N LEU A 62 18.73 -33.29 -1.64
CA LEU A 62 17.42 -32.68 -1.94
C LEU A 62 17.23 -32.47 -3.46
N TRP A 63 18.34 -32.19 -4.15
CA TRP A 63 18.36 -31.81 -5.56
C TRP A 63 18.99 -32.85 -6.47
N PHE A 64 19.71 -33.81 -5.89
CA PHE A 64 20.48 -34.81 -6.63
C PHE A 64 20.02 -36.22 -6.31
N ASP A 65 19.91 -37.03 -7.35
CA ASP A 65 19.72 -38.49 -7.28
C ASP A 65 21.09 -39.16 -7.46
N GLY A 66 21.79 -39.40 -6.34
CA GLY A 66 23.17 -39.88 -6.36
C GLY A 66 24.12 -38.81 -6.94
N ALA A 67 24.79 -39.11 -8.05
CA ALA A 67 25.75 -38.22 -8.67
C ALA A 67 25.19 -37.33 -9.81
N ARG A 68 23.88 -37.29 -9.99
CA ARG A 68 23.22 -36.56 -11.07
C ARG A 68 22.09 -35.66 -10.51
N PRO A 69 21.84 -34.50 -11.16
CA PRO A 69 20.69 -33.68 -10.79
C PRO A 69 19.37 -34.44 -10.95
N GLY A 70 18.53 -34.37 -9.94
CA GLY A 70 17.16 -34.87 -9.98
C GLY A 70 16.20 -33.89 -10.69
N PRO A 71 14.96 -34.32 -10.99
CA PRO A 71 13.97 -33.45 -11.66
C PRO A 71 13.68 -32.14 -10.94
N GLN A 72 13.76 -32.11 -9.60
CA GLN A 72 13.51 -30.90 -8.81
C GLN A 72 14.62 -29.86 -8.96
N ALA A 73 15.86 -30.26 -9.26
CA ALA A 73 16.94 -29.31 -9.57
C ALA A 73 16.65 -28.55 -10.87
N SER A 74 16.15 -29.25 -11.90
CA SER A 74 15.71 -28.61 -13.14
C SER A 74 14.54 -27.66 -12.93
N GLN A 75 13.53 -28.05 -12.15
CA GLN A 75 12.40 -27.19 -11.79
C GLN A 75 12.86 -25.95 -11.03
N ALA A 76 13.83 -26.08 -10.12
CA ALA A 76 14.36 -24.95 -9.36
C ALA A 76 15.02 -23.92 -10.29
N VAL A 77 15.90 -24.33 -11.19
CA VAL A 77 16.58 -23.39 -12.11
C VAL A 77 15.59 -22.73 -13.09
N GLU A 78 14.54 -23.44 -13.52
CA GLU A 78 13.45 -22.87 -14.32
C GLU A 78 12.69 -21.79 -13.55
N LEU A 79 12.33 -22.04 -12.28
CA LEU A 79 11.67 -21.07 -11.39
C LEU A 79 12.53 -19.84 -11.15
N LEU A 80 13.82 -20.01 -10.89
CA LEU A 80 14.76 -18.92 -10.69
C LEU A 80 14.94 -18.08 -11.97
N ALA A 81 15.02 -18.71 -13.13
CA ALA A 81 15.07 -18.02 -14.42
C ALA A 81 13.75 -17.26 -14.70
N ALA A 82 12.62 -17.82 -14.28
CA ALA A 82 11.29 -17.20 -14.42
C ALA A 82 11.01 -16.12 -13.36
N ALA A 83 11.91 -15.84 -12.41
CA ALA A 83 11.73 -14.84 -11.35
C ALA A 83 11.36 -13.44 -11.90
N ALA A 84 11.86 -13.13 -13.10
CA ALA A 84 11.51 -11.91 -13.81
C ALA A 84 9.99 -11.74 -14.00
N THR A 85 9.21 -12.80 -14.15
CA THR A 85 7.76 -12.72 -14.31
C THR A 85 7.06 -12.15 -13.07
N HIS A 86 7.72 -12.20 -11.93
CA HIS A 86 7.30 -11.57 -10.68
C HIS A 86 7.90 -10.17 -10.47
N GLY A 87 8.63 -9.60 -11.45
CA GLY A 87 9.34 -8.33 -11.28
C GLY A 87 10.55 -8.44 -10.34
N LEU A 88 11.09 -9.65 -10.20
CA LEU A 88 12.33 -9.94 -9.49
C LEU A 88 13.48 -10.03 -10.48
N GLU A 89 14.71 -9.86 -10.01
CA GLU A 89 15.92 -9.98 -10.83
C GLU A 89 16.45 -11.42 -10.75
N PRO A 90 16.45 -12.22 -11.83
CA PRO A 90 16.95 -13.60 -11.81
C PRO A 90 18.39 -13.73 -11.29
N GLU A 91 19.23 -12.74 -11.57
CA GLU A 91 20.63 -12.75 -11.14
C GLU A 91 20.79 -12.51 -9.62
N ASP A 92 19.77 -12.01 -8.94
CA ASP A 92 19.73 -11.98 -7.47
C ASP A 92 19.74 -13.39 -6.85
N TYR A 93 19.46 -14.42 -7.66
CA TYR A 93 19.41 -15.84 -7.29
C TYR A 93 20.46 -16.68 -8.02
N ASN A 94 21.41 -16.07 -8.71
CA ASN A 94 22.40 -16.74 -9.58
C ASN A 94 21.74 -17.68 -10.64
N ALA A 95 20.59 -17.30 -11.17
CA ALA A 95 19.82 -18.16 -12.05
C ALA A 95 20.61 -18.68 -13.26
N SER A 96 21.36 -17.79 -13.95
CA SER A 96 22.16 -18.16 -15.11
C SER A 96 23.27 -19.15 -14.75
N ALA A 97 24.02 -18.91 -13.69
CA ALA A 97 25.14 -19.75 -13.29
C ALA A 97 24.65 -21.12 -12.75
N LEU A 98 23.58 -21.14 -11.97
CA LEU A 98 22.96 -22.39 -11.50
C LEU A 98 22.35 -23.19 -12.64
N GLY A 99 21.67 -22.52 -13.58
CA GLY A 99 21.10 -23.17 -14.77
C GLY A 99 22.18 -23.86 -15.62
N GLN A 100 23.30 -23.16 -15.87
CA GLN A 100 24.41 -23.74 -16.60
C GLN A 100 25.02 -24.93 -15.83
N ALA A 101 25.30 -24.78 -14.52
CA ALA A 101 25.92 -25.83 -13.72
C ALA A 101 25.04 -27.11 -13.63
N ILE A 102 23.70 -26.95 -13.50
CA ILE A 102 22.79 -28.09 -13.49
C ILE A 102 22.69 -28.75 -14.87
N THR A 103 22.69 -27.97 -15.94
CA THR A 103 22.70 -28.50 -17.33
C THR A 103 23.97 -29.30 -17.59
N ASP A 104 25.12 -28.76 -17.24
CA ASP A 104 26.42 -29.44 -17.41
C ASP A 104 26.49 -30.72 -16.56
N ALA A 105 25.99 -30.69 -15.35
CA ALA A 105 25.91 -31.84 -14.46
C ALA A 105 24.98 -32.96 -14.99
N ALA A 106 23.90 -32.60 -15.68
CA ALA A 106 22.97 -33.56 -16.28
C ALA A 106 23.56 -34.25 -17.51
N GLN A 107 24.37 -33.53 -18.30
CA GLN A 107 24.95 -34.02 -19.56
C GLN A 107 26.35 -34.65 -19.40
N GLY A 108 27.07 -34.30 -18.33
CA GLY A 108 28.45 -34.69 -18.08
C GLY A 108 28.63 -36.05 -17.41
N SER A 109 29.87 -36.34 -17.02
CA SER A 109 30.22 -37.48 -16.15
C SER A 109 29.69 -37.25 -14.72
N ALA A 110 29.64 -38.33 -13.95
CA ALA A 110 29.27 -38.27 -12.52
C ALA A 110 30.11 -37.25 -11.78
N LEU A 111 29.45 -36.39 -11.01
CA LEU A 111 30.11 -35.34 -10.24
C LEU A 111 30.78 -35.87 -8.97
N GLU A 112 31.85 -35.23 -8.54
CA GLU A 112 32.46 -35.48 -7.25
C GLU A 112 31.55 -35.04 -6.10
N ALA A 113 31.58 -35.74 -4.99
CA ALA A 113 30.73 -35.48 -3.82
C ALA A 113 30.84 -34.02 -3.31
N ALA A 114 32.04 -33.41 -3.37
CA ALA A 114 32.27 -32.03 -2.97
C ALA A 114 31.58 -31.01 -3.90
N VAL A 115 31.47 -31.30 -5.20
CA VAL A 115 30.76 -30.46 -6.18
C VAL A 115 29.26 -30.57 -5.95
N ILE A 116 28.74 -31.79 -5.75
CA ILE A 116 27.34 -32.04 -5.41
C ILE A 116 26.94 -31.26 -4.17
N ALA A 117 27.70 -31.35 -3.07
CA ALA A 117 27.40 -30.64 -1.84
C ALA A 117 27.34 -29.11 -2.02
N ARG A 118 28.22 -28.54 -2.84
CA ARG A 118 28.20 -27.11 -3.16
C ARG A 118 26.96 -26.70 -3.98
N LEU A 119 26.57 -27.50 -4.98
CA LEU A 119 25.38 -27.23 -5.79
C LEU A 119 24.09 -27.42 -4.99
N GLU A 120 24.02 -28.41 -4.12
CA GLU A 120 22.92 -28.62 -3.16
C GLU A 120 22.71 -27.37 -2.30
N GLN A 121 23.76 -26.88 -1.69
CA GLN A 121 23.70 -25.68 -0.85
C GLN A 121 23.34 -24.43 -1.66
N ALA A 122 23.92 -24.26 -2.84
CA ALA A 122 23.66 -23.10 -3.70
C ALA A 122 22.21 -23.04 -4.17
N LEU A 123 21.65 -24.17 -4.64
CA LEU A 123 20.23 -24.28 -5.03
C LEU A 123 19.30 -24.04 -3.85
N THR A 124 19.57 -24.63 -2.70
CA THR A 124 18.76 -24.43 -1.49
C THR A 124 18.73 -22.96 -1.10
N THR A 125 19.91 -22.32 -0.98
CA THR A 125 20.01 -20.90 -0.62
C THR A 125 19.30 -19.99 -1.64
N ALA A 126 19.44 -20.27 -2.94
CA ALA A 126 18.78 -19.51 -4.00
C ALA A 126 17.26 -19.64 -3.94
N MET A 127 16.75 -20.86 -3.75
CA MET A 127 15.32 -21.13 -3.67
C MET A 127 14.67 -20.58 -2.39
N GLU A 128 15.32 -20.70 -1.24
CA GLU A 128 14.85 -20.09 0.01
C GLU A 128 14.73 -18.57 -0.13
N ARG A 129 15.76 -17.93 -0.71
CA ARG A 129 15.74 -16.49 -0.98
C ARG A 129 14.62 -16.11 -1.96
N TYR A 130 14.46 -16.86 -3.05
CA TYR A 130 13.42 -16.63 -4.05
C TYR A 130 12.01 -16.73 -3.41
N LEU A 131 11.74 -17.82 -2.69
CA LEU A 131 10.44 -18.03 -2.02
C LEU A 131 10.14 -16.93 -1.01
N LYS A 132 11.14 -16.54 -0.21
CA LYS A 132 11.02 -15.42 0.71
C LYS A 132 10.70 -14.12 -0.02
N ASP A 133 11.42 -13.79 -1.08
CA ASP A 133 11.26 -12.54 -1.83
C ASP A 133 9.91 -12.49 -2.56
N VAL A 134 9.44 -13.62 -3.10
CA VAL A 134 8.10 -13.72 -3.71
C VAL A 134 6.99 -13.55 -2.68
N HIS A 135 7.18 -14.12 -1.47
CA HIS A 135 6.14 -14.13 -0.44
C HIS A 135 5.99 -12.78 0.28
N GLN A 136 7.10 -12.18 0.72
CA GLN A 136 7.08 -11.01 1.61
C GLN A 136 7.84 -9.79 1.07
N GLY A 137 8.34 -9.87 -0.17
CA GLY A 137 9.12 -8.81 -0.81
C GLY A 137 10.59 -8.80 -0.42
N ARG A 138 11.37 -8.02 -1.18
CA ARG A 138 12.82 -7.90 -1.04
C ARG A 138 13.24 -6.89 0.02
N ILE A 139 12.36 -5.93 0.33
CA ILE A 139 12.64 -4.83 1.28
C ILE A 139 11.65 -4.92 2.44
N ASP A 140 12.17 -4.84 3.66
CA ASP A 140 11.32 -4.60 4.83
C ASP A 140 10.74 -3.18 4.73
N PRO A 141 9.41 -3.03 4.62
CA PRO A 141 8.79 -1.72 4.46
C PRO A 141 9.09 -0.75 5.62
N ARG A 142 9.39 -1.26 6.81
CA ARG A 142 9.74 -0.45 7.98
C ARG A 142 11.05 0.32 7.81
N LEU A 143 11.94 -0.13 6.91
CA LEU A 143 13.19 0.56 6.60
C LEU A 143 12.98 1.85 5.80
N ILE A 144 11.87 1.95 5.08
CA ILE A 144 11.54 3.08 4.20
C ILE A 144 10.26 3.82 4.61
N HIS A 145 9.43 3.21 5.45
CA HIS A 145 8.17 3.78 5.96
C HIS A 145 8.08 3.56 7.47
N HIS A 146 8.61 4.51 8.26
CA HIS A 146 8.76 4.36 9.71
C HIS A 146 7.47 4.04 10.48
N ASN A 147 6.30 4.42 9.93
CA ASN A 147 5.00 4.20 10.56
C ASN A 147 4.22 3.05 9.93
N PHE A 148 4.74 2.44 8.88
CA PHE A 148 4.10 1.30 8.24
C PHE A 148 4.55 0.01 8.91
N ASN A 149 3.62 -0.61 9.62
CA ASN A 149 3.83 -1.91 10.28
C ASN A 149 2.73 -2.86 9.81
N PRO A 150 2.92 -3.52 8.64
CA PRO A 150 1.92 -4.40 8.09
C PRO A 150 1.65 -5.57 9.04
N ARG A 151 0.38 -5.92 9.20
CA ARG A 151 -0.05 -7.07 9.97
C ARG A 151 0.26 -8.34 9.20
N HIS A 152 1.44 -8.90 9.43
CA HIS A 152 1.77 -10.25 8.98
C HIS A 152 1.48 -11.23 10.11
N PRO A 153 0.62 -12.23 9.89
CA PRO A 153 0.23 -13.16 10.94
C PRO A 153 1.40 -13.99 11.44
N GLU A 154 2.36 -14.34 10.61
CA GLU A 154 3.51 -15.17 10.98
C GLU A 154 4.74 -14.86 10.13
N ALA A 155 5.94 -15.07 10.67
CA ALA A 155 7.17 -15.03 9.90
C ALA A 155 7.19 -16.22 8.92
N PHE A 156 7.35 -15.94 7.63
CA PHE A 156 7.47 -16.98 6.61
C PHE A 156 8.82 -17.69 6.76
N ASP A 157 8.77 -18.96 7.16
CA ASP A 157 9.94 -19.83 7.21
C ASP A 157 10.16 -20.46 5.83
N ALA A 158 11.00 -19.81 5.03
CA ALA A 158 11.28 -20.26 3.67
C ALA A 158 12.00 -21.61 3.63
N ALA A 159 12.82 -21.94 4.63
CA ALA A 159 13.54 -23.22 4.71
C ALA A 159 12.57 -24.38 4.96
N ALA A 160 11.74 -24.26 5.99
CA ALA A 160 10.73 -25.29 6.30
C ALA A 160 9.72 -25.43 5.14
N TYR A 161 9.33 -24.31 4.52
CA TYR A 161 8.40 -24.31 3.37
C TYR A 161 9.01 -25.02 2.15
N LEU A 162 10.27 -24.70 1.80
CA LEU A 162 10.98 -25.35 0.70
C LEU A 162 11.15 -26.85 0.96
N GLN A 163 11.58 -27.24 2.16
CA GLN A 163 11.75 -28.64 2.51
C GLN A 163 10.44 -29.43 2.37
N ALA A 164 9.33 -28.89 2.85
CA ALA A 164 8.01 -29.50 2.70
C ALA A 164 7.61 -29.67 1.22
N ALA A 165 7.89 -28.67 0.39
CA ALA A 165 7.62 -28.70 -1.05
C ALA A 165 8.43 -29.78 -1.77
N LEU A 166 9.72 -29.92 -1.44
CA LEU A 166 10.62 -30.91 -2.00
C LEU A 166 10.23 -32.34 -1.62
N VAL A 167 9.92 -32.57 -0.33
CA VAL A 167 9.42 -33.87 0.15
C VAL A 167 8.12 -34.27 -0.55
N ALA A 168 7.21 -33.32 -0.74
CA ALA A 168 5.94 -33.53 -1.42
C ALA A 168 6.07 -33.58 -2.97
N ARG A 169 7.24 -33.30 -3.54
CA ARG A 169 7.52 -33.21 -4.97
C ARG A 169 6.57 -32.26 -5.72
N ARG A 170 6.31 -31.08 -5.10
CA ARG A 170 5.38 -30.08 -5.63
C ARG A 170 6.01 -28.68 -5.63
N LEU A 171 7.28 -28.59 -5.99
CA LEU A 171 8.04 -27.34 -5.96
C LEU A 171 7.42 -26.21 -6.82
N PRO A 172 6.95 -26.47 -8.08
CA PRO A 172 6.32 -25.42 -8.89
C PRO A 172 5.02 -24.88 -8.27
N GLU A 173 4.17 -25.76 -7.75
CA GLU A 173 2.91 -25.38 -7.11
C GLU A 173 3.17 -24.59 -5.82
N ALA A 174 4.15 -25.03 -5.02
CA ALA A 174 4.53 -24.32 -3.81
C ALA A 174 5.08 -22.93 -4.12
N ALA A 175 5.89 -22.78 -5.18
CA ALA A 175 6.38 -21.47 -5.62
C ALA A 175 5.23 -20.55 -6.05
N ALA A 176 4.23 -21.06 -6.76
CA ALA A 176 3.04 -20.31 -7.14
C ALA A 176 2.18 -19.93 -5.91
N GLU A 177 2.06 -20.84 -4.94
CA GLU A 177 1.32 -20.60 -3.69
C GLU A 177 2.00 -19.62 -2.75
N ALA A 178 3.32 -19.46 -2.83
CA ALA A 178 4.08 -18.48 -2.05
C ALA A 178 3.80 -17.03 -2.51
N ALA A 179 3.43 -16.83 -3.78
CA ALA A 179 3.09 -15.51 -4.30
C ALA A 179 1.76 -14.98 -3.72
N PRO A 180 1.56 -13.64 -3.69
CA PRO A 180 0.29 -13.07 -3.25
C PRO A 180 -0.89 -13.57 -4.08
N ARG A 181 -1.89 -14.18 -3.44
CA ARG A 181 -3.11 -14.70 -4.08
C ARG A 181 -4.13 -13.59 -4.34
N LEU A 182 -3.71 -12.54 -5.04
CA LEU A 182 -4.51 -11.37 -5.37
C LEU A 182 -4.71 -11.29 -6.88
N PRO A 183 -5.94 -11.15 -7.39
CA PRO A 183 -6.17 -10.93 -8.82
C PRO A 183 -5.35 -9.78 -9.39
N LEU A 184 -5.20 -8.68 -8.64
CA LEU A 184 -4.38 -7.54 -9.03
C LEU A 184 -2.91 -7.92 -9.24
N TYR A 185 -2.36 -8.82 -8.43
CA TYR A 185 -0.97 -9.27 -8.57
C TYR A 185 -0.76 -10.02 -9.88
N GLU A 186 -1.66 -10.95 -10.22
CA GLU A 186 -1.61 -11.69 -11.49
C GLU A 186 -1.78 -10.77 -12.71
N HIS A 187 -2.78 -9.89 -12.69
CA HIS A 187 -2.97 -8.92 -13.78
C HIS A 187 -1.76 -7.99 -13.95
N LEU A 188 -1.06 -7.63 -12.86
CA LEU A 188 0.18 -6.83 -12.97
C LEU A 188 1.34 -7.65 -13.55
N ARG A 189 1.41 -8.95 -13.33
CA ARG A 189 2.39 -9.82 -13.98
C ARG A 189 2.14 -9.89 -15.50
N GLU A 190 0.88 -10.01 -15.92
CA GLU A 190 0.49 -9.94 -17.33
C GLU A 190 0.84 -8.59 -17.94
N ALA A 191 0.52 -7.49 -17.24
CA ALA A 191 0.90 -6.16 -17.66
C ALA A 191 2.42 -6.00 -17.76
N LEU A 192 3.19 -6.56 -16.82
CA LEU A 192 4.66 -6.56 -16.84
C LEU A 192 5.20 -7.23 -18.10
N ALA A 193 4.70 -8.42 -18.45
CA ALA A 193 5.08 -9.12 -19.67
C ALA A 193 4.80 -8.25 -20.90
N SER A 194 3.59 -7.73 -21.01
CA SER A 194 3.15 -6.87 -22.11
C SER A 194 4.00 -5.60 -22.26
N TYR A 195 4.37 -4.93 -21.16
CA TYR A 195 5.21 -3.74 -21.22
C TYR A 195 6.68 -4.05 -21.51
N ARG A 196 7.19 -5.23 -21.15
CA ARG A 196 8.55 -5.68 -21.50
C ARG A 196 8.71 -5.89 -23.00
N GLU A 197 7.70 -6.41 -23.70
CA GLU A 197 7.69 -6.52 -25.16
C GLU A 197 7.81 -5.16 -25.86
N ARG A 198 7.43 -4.06 -25.18
CA ARG A 198 7.47 -2.71 -25.72
C ARG A 198 8.73 -1.93 -25.39
N VAL A 199 9.67 -2.46 -24.61
CA VAL A 199 10.85 -1.72 -24.11
C VAL A 199 11.66 -1.11 -25.27
N ASP A 200 11.87 -1.88 -26.34
CA ASP A 200 12.64 -1.45 -27.50
C ASP A 200 11.77 -0.91 -28.65
N HIS A 201 10.50 -0.61 -28.38
CA HIS A 201 9.55 -0.15 -29.42
C HIS A 201 10.02 1.18 -30.03
N PRO A 202 10.10 1.31 -31.38
CA PRO A 202 10.68 2.45 -32.06
C PRO A 202 10.00 3.79 -31.76
N ALA A 203 8.73 3.80 -31.41
CA ALA A 203 7.96 5.00 -31.06
C ALA A 203 8.55 5.81 -29.89
N TRP A 204 9.42 5.22 -29.03
CA TRP A 204 10.09 5.92 -27.93
C TRP A 204 11.54 6.22 -28.17
N ARG A 205 12.12 5.93 -29.35
CA ARG A 205 13.50 6.24 -29.67
C ARG A 205 13.79 7.74 -29.70
N GLN A 206 12.77 8.54 -30.00
CA GLN A 206 12.84 9.99 -30.01
C GLN A 206 11.73 10.60 -29.13
N PRO A 207 11.98 11.73 -28.46
CA PRO A 207 10.94 12.44 -27.73
C PRO A 207 9.90 13.02 -28.70
N LEU A 208 8.65 13.14 -28.25
CA LEU A 208 7.65 13.92 -28.97
C LEU A 208 8.10 15.37 -29.09
N PRO A 209 7.93 16.02 -30.26
CA PRO A 209 8.24 17.43 -30.44
C PRO A 209 7.56 18.32 -29.40
N PRO A 210 8.08 19.53 -29.15
CA PRO A 210 7.40 20.53 -28.32
C PRO A 210 5.97 20.79 -28.81
N LEU A 211 5.07 21.09 -27.87
CA LEU A 211 3.71 21.50 -28.20
C LEU A 211 3.71 22.84 -28.94
N PRO A 212 2.67 23.10 -29.80
CA PRO A 212 2.51 24.40 -30.45
C PRO A 212 2.61 25.51 -29.41
N ASP A 213 3.28 26.60 -29.79
CA ASP A 213 3.60 27.71 -28.89
C ASP A 213 2.33 28.31 -28.26
N GLY A 214 2.34 28.37 -26.95
CA GLY A 214 1.39 29.17 -26.20
C GLY A 214 1.71 30.65 -26.31
N GLN A 215 0.82 31.49 -25.83
CA GLN A 215 1.11 32.92 -25.65
C GLN A 215 2.29 33.13 -24.71
N PRO A 216 3.06 34.23 -24.81
CA PRO A 216 4.17 34.51 -23.93
C PRO A 216 3.80 34.32 -22.45
N GLY A 217 4.54 33.42 -21.75
CA GLY A 217 4.28 33.06 -20.35
C GLY A 217 3.26 31.95 -20.11
N LYS A 218 2.62 31.37 -21.13
CA LYS A 218 1.75 30.18 -21.02
C LYS A 218 2.41 28.99 -21.69
N ALA A 219 2.40 27.83 -21.02
CA ALA A 219 2.85 26.58 -21.62
C ALA A 219 2.03 26.27 -22.88
N GLY A 220 2.68 25.77 -23.92
CA GLY A 220 2.01 25.32 -25.14
C GLY A 220 1.02 24.19 -24.86
N LYS A 221 0.01 24.07 -25.69
CA LYS A 221 -0.98 22.98 -25.67
C LYS A 221 -1.36 22.60 -27.10
N LEU A 222 -1.74 21.36 -27.28
CA LEU A 222 -2.30 20.85 -28.52
C LEU A 222 -3.79 20.59 -28.31
N GLU A 223 -4.61 21.31 -29.05
CA GLU A 223 -6.07 21.20 -29.03
C GLU A 223 -6.58 20.62 -30.33
N GLN A 224 -7.80 20.11 -30.33
CA GLN A 224 -8.43 19.56 -31.54
C GLN A 224 -8.41 20.56 -32.71
N GLY A 225 -8.08 20.06 -33.90
CA GLY A 225 -7.99 20.84 -35.15
C GLY A 225 -6.61 21.47 -35.38
N GLN A 226 -5.71 21.47 -34.42
CA GLN A 226 -4.37 22.05 -34.58
C GLN A 226 -3.40 21.12 -35.31
N ALA A 227 -2.50 21.72 -36.10
CA ALA A 227 -1.38 21.01 -36.71
C ALA A 227 -0.31 20.69 -35.64
N TYR A 228 0.30 19.52 -35.74
CA TYR A 228 1.37 19.10 -34.84
C TYR A 228 2.43 18.29 -35.57
N ALA A 229 3.68 18.71 -35.46
CA ALA A 229 4.80 18.04 -36.12
C ALA A 229 5.04 16.60 -35.64
N GLY A 230 4.60 16.28 -34.41
CA GLY A 230 4.71 14.96 -33.80
C GLY A 230 3.50 14.04 -34.00
N LEU A 231 2.59 14.33 -34.93
CA LEU A 231 1.32 13.63 -35.05
C LEU A 231 1.51 12.13 -35.34
N SER A 232 2.41 11.77 -36.27
CA SER A 232 2.74 10.36 -36.57
C SER A 232 3.30 9.63 -35.34
N MET A 233 4.27 10.24 -34.66
CA MET A 233 4.89 9.66 -33.46
C MET A 233 3.87 9.50 -32.31
N LEU A 234 2.96 10.45 -32.16
CA LEU A 234 1.87 10.37 -31.19
C LEU A 234 0.96 9.18 -31.50
N ALA A 235 0.53 9.05 -32.77
CA ALA A 235 -0.31 7.94 -33.22
C ALA A 235 0.40 6.58 -33.00
N GLU A 236 1.66 6.47 -33.36
CA GLU A 236 2.46 5.26 -33.15
C GLU A 236 2.54 4.86 -31.67
N ARG A 237 2.70 5.83 -30.75
CA ARG A 237 2.68 5.58 -29.30
C ARG A 237 1.32 5.10 -28.84
N LEU A 238 0.24 5.77 -29.25
CA LEU A 238 -1.12 5.39 -28.87
C LEU A 238 -1.51 4.01 -29.42
N VAL A 239 -1.06 3.65 -30.63
CA VAL A 239 -1.21 2.30 -31.17
C VAL A 239 -0.43 1.27 -30.32
N ALA A 240 0.84 1.54 -30.04
CA ALA A 240 1.67 0.65 -29.23
C ALA A 240 1.13 0.45 -27.81
N LEU A 241 0.43 1.46 -27.25
CA LEU A 241 -0.24 1.40 -25.95
C LEU A 241 -1.62 0.75 -26.00
N GLY A 242 -2.19 0.56 -27.20
CA GLY A 242 -3.52 0.00 -27.39
C GLY A 242 -4.66 1.01 -27.26
N ASP A 243 -4.35 2.31 -27.17
CA ASP A 243 -5.35 3.39 -27.11
C ASP A 243 -5.90 3.77 -28.49
N LEU A 244 -5.16 3.47 -29.57
CA LEU A 244 -5.54 3.70 -30.95
C LEU A 244 -5.48 2.39 -31.74
N ALA A 245 -6.49 2.12 -32.57
CA ALA A 245 -6.47 0.94 -33.44
C ALA A 245 -5.39 1.08 -34.54
N PRO A 246 -4.65 0.00 -34.91
CA PRO A 246 -3.51 0.07 -35.83
C PRO A 246 -3.82 0.57 -37.24
N ALA A 247 -5.04 0.36 -37.72
CA ALA A 247 -5.43 0.63 -39.11
C ALA A 247 -6.15 1.98 -39.32
N VAL A 248 -6.08 2.89 -38.33
CA VAL A 248 -6.72 4.21 -38.44
C VAL A 248 -5.89 5.10 -39.37
N PRO A 249 -6.48 5.63 -40.48
CA PRO A 249 -5.80 6.64 -41.30
C PRO A 249 -5.38 7.84 -40.47
N LEU A 250 -4.12 8.27 -40.61
CA LEU A 250 -3.62 9.42 -39.88
C LEU A 250 -4.18 10.71 -40.46
N PRO A 251 -4.92 11.53 -39.69
CA PRO A 251 -5.40 12.83 -40.18
C PRO A 251 -4.25 13.83 -40.32
N SER A 252 -4.48 14.90 -41.07
CA SER A 252 -3.48 15.98 -41.28
C SER A 252 -3.32 16.90 -40.08
N SER A 253 -4.26 16.87 -39.16
CA SER A 253 -4.29 17.65 -37.90
C SER A 253 -4.69 16.76 -36.72
N TYR A 254 -4.55 17.30 -35.53
CA TYR A 254 -4.94 16.60 -34.31
C TYR A 254 -6.47 16.54 -34.17
N GLU A 255 -7.12 15.53 -34.73
CA GLU A 255 -8.57 15.40 -34.77
C GLU A 255 -9.05 13.94 -34.85
N GLY A 256 -10.34 13.76 -34.77
CA GLY A 256 -10.99 12.47 -34.97
C GLY A 256 -10.55 11.41 -33.95
N PRO A 257 -10.20 10.18 -34.39
CA PRO A 257 -9.85 9.08 -33.50
C PRO A 257 -8.65 9.36 -32.57
N LEU A 258 -7.73 10.25 -32.98
CA LEU A 258 -6.58 10.62 -32.14
C LEU A 258 -6.99 11.32 -30.85
N VAL A 259 -8.02 12.16 -30.89
CA VAL A 259 -8.55 12.86 -29.70
C VAL A 259 -9.13 11.84 -28.72
N GLY A 260 -9.95 10.90 -29.21
CA GLY A 260 -10.50 9.83 -28.38
C GLY A 260 -9.42 8.92 -27.77
N ALA A 261 -8.37 8.61 -28.54
CA ALA A 261 -7.23 7.84 -28.06
C ALA A 261 -6.45 8.58 -26.95
N VAL A 262 -6.27 9.89 -27.08
CA VAL A 262 -5.67 10.73 -26.04
C VAL A 262 -6.55 10.79 -24.80
N GLN A 263 -7.87 10.89 -24.94
CA GLN A 263 -8.80 10.84 -23.81
C GLN A 263 -8.71 9.52 -23.05
N ALA A 264 -8.65 8.38 -23.76
CA ALA A 264 -8.45 7.07 -23.16
C ALA A 264 -7.09 6.98 -22.42
N PHE A 265 -6.03 7.50 -23.07
CA PHE A 265 -4.71 7.60 -22.45
C PHE A 265 -4.75 8.45 -21.17
N GLN A 266 -5.37 9.65 -21.22
CA GLN A 266 -5.48 10.54 -20.06
C GLN A 266 -6.20 9.86 -18.89
N GLN A 267 -7.34 9.20 -19.17
CA GLN A 267 -8.10 8.45 -18.16
C GLN A 267 -7.24 7.40 -17.44
N ARG A 268 -6.45 6.62 -18.22
CA ARG A 268 -5.56 5.59 -17.65
C ARG A 268 -4.34 6.16 -16.92
N HIS A 269 -4.08 7.45 -17.04
CA HIS A 269 -2.97 8.14 -16.36
C HIS A 269 -3.43 9.11 -15.27
N GLY A 270 -4.71 8.98 -14.82
CA GLY A 270 -5.26 9.80 -13.73
C GLY A 270 -5.37 11.29 -14.10
N LEU A 271 -5.52 11.60 -15.39
CA LEU A 271 -5.68 12.95 -15.92
C LEU A 271 -7.13 13.18 -16.37
N THR A 272 -7.57 14.44 -16.40
CA THR A 272 -8.87 14.79 -17.00
C THR A 272 -8.90 14.38 -18.48
N PRO A 273 -9.87 13.53 -18.91
CA PRO A 273 -9.93 13.02 -20.29
C PRO A 273 -10.57 14.05 -21.22
N ASP A 274 -9.99 15.26 -21.32
CA ASP A 274 -10.46 16.36 -22.14
C ASP A 274 -9.95 16.31 -23.60
N GLY A 275 -8.98 15.42 -23.88
CA GLY A 275 -8.33 15.31 -25.17
C GLY A 275 -7.33 16.45 -25.46
N VAL A 276 -7.07 17.35 -24.53
CA VAL A 276 -6.07 18.42 -24.69
C VAL A 276 -4.70 17.91 -24.24
N ILE A 277 -3.71 17.94 -25.11
CA ILE A 277 -2.34 17.61 -24.72
C ILE A 277 -1.66 18.85 -24.15
N GLY A 278 -1.75 19.01 -22.84
CA GLY A 278 -0.97 19.99 -22.08
C GLY A 278 0.37 19.43 -21.61
N LYS A 279 1.08 20.20 -20.78
CA LYS A 279 2.38 19.83 -20.22
C LYS A 279 2.36 18.46 -19.52
N THR A 280 1.33 18.20 -18.72
CA THR A 280 1.22 16.95 -17.92
C THR A 280 0.95 15.76 -18.83
N THR A 281 0.01 15.87 -19.77
CA THR A 281 -0.30 14.80 -20.73
C THR A 281 0.93 14.48 -21.61
N LEU A 282 1.64 15.51 -22.10
CA LEU A 282 2.87 15.31 -22.86
C LEU A 282 3.95 14.59 -22.02
N ALA A 283 4.13 15.00 -20.78
CA ALA A 283 5.10 14.35 -19.87
C ALA A 283 4.78 12.86 -19.69
N GLN A 284 3.51 12.48 -19.51
CA GLN A 284 3.08 11.08 -19.40
C GLN A 284 3.26 10.30 -20.70
N LEU A 285 2.99 10.92 -21.87
CA LEU A 285 3.22 10.34 -23.19
C LEU A 285 4.71 10.09 -23.48
N GLN A 286 5.61 10.84 -22.83
CA GLN A 286 7.06 10.68 -22.99
C GLN A 286 7.69 9.62 -22.07
N VAL A 287 6.96 9.14 -21.06
CA VAL A 287 7.46 8.06 -20.19
C VAL A 287 7.67 6.80 -21.02
N THR A 288 8.90 6.27 -20.98
CA THR A 288 9.27 5.09 -21.76
C THR A 288 8.64 3.81 -21.22
N PRO A 289 8.44 2.79 -22.07
CA PRO A 289 7.98 1.47 -21.61
C PRO A 289 8.89 0.86 -20.54
N ALA A 290 10.21 1.06 -20.63
CA ALA A 290 11.16 0.61 -19.60
C ALA A 290 10.88 1.25 -18.22
N ALA A 291 10.55 2.55 -18.19
CA ALA A 291 10.16 3.23 -16.96
C ALA A 291 8.80 2.70 -16.43
N ARG A 292 7.86 2.33 -17.30
CA ARG A 292 6.59 1.69 -16.92
C ARG A 292 6.80 0.27 -16.39
N VAL A 293 7.69 -0.51 -17.00
CA VAL A 293 8.12 -1.82 -16.46
C VAL A 293 8.58 -1.64 -15.01
N ARG A 294 9.48 -0.67 -14.77
CA ARG A 294 9.96 -0.41 -13.42
C ARG A 294 8.85 0.00 -12.44
N GLN A 295 7.90 0.82 -12.89
CA GLN A 295 6.75 1.23 -12.08
C GLN A 295 5.85 0.04 -11.70
N ILE A 296 5.63 -0.91 -12.63
CA ILE A 296 4.91 -2.16 -12.37
C ILE A 296 5.67 -3.01 -11.34
N GLU A 297 6.98 -3.21 -11.52
CA GLU A 297 7.84 -3.97 -10.61
C GLU A 297 7.81 -3.42 -9.17
N LEU A 298 7.82 -2.09 -8.99
CA LEU A 298 7.72 -1.45 -7.69
C LEU A 298 6.34 -1.66 -7.05
N THR A 299 5.28 -1.72 -7.85
CA THR A 299 3.94 -2.02 -7.34
C THR A 299 3.82 -3.49 -6.96
N LEU A 300 4.36 -4.42 -7.76
CA LEU A 300 4.43 -5.84 -7.41
C LEU A 300 5.19 -6.07 -6.10
N GLU A 301 6.31 -5.35 -5.89
CA GLU A 301 7.06 -5.39 -4.63
C GLU A 301 6.19 -5.00 -3.44
N ARG A 302 5.42 -3.90 -3.55
CA ARG A 302 4.53 -3.43 -2.48
C ARG A 302 3.39 -4.40 -2.18
N LEU A 303 2.84 -5.06 -3.20
CA LEU A 303 1.75 -6.03 -2.99
C LEU A 303 2.16 -7.25 -2.17
N ARG A 304 3.46 -7.59 -2.12
CA ARG A 304 3.98 -8.69 -1.29
C ARG A 304 3.91 -8.39 0.20
N TRP A 305 4.00 -7.11 0.57
CA TRP A 305 3.94 -6.66 1.96
C TRP A 305 2.67 -5.89 2.32
N THR A 306 1.69 -5.89 1.41
CA THR A 306 0.42 -5.20 1.61
C THR A 306 -0.69 -6.21 1.94
N PRO A 307 -1.23 -6.20 3.16
CA PRO A 307 -2.27 -7.15 3.55
C PRO A 307 -3.64 -6.71 3.00
N LEU A 308 -4.07 -7.26 1.88
CA LEU A 308 -5.33 -6.89 1.22
C LEU A 308 -6.53 -7.79 1.55
N MET A 309 -6.40 -8.77 2.45
CA MET A 309 -7.48 -9.71 2.78
C MET A 309 -7.53 -10.01 4.27
N LEU A 310 -7.53 -8.96 5.11
CA LEU A 310 -7.46 -9.08 6.58
C LEU A 310 -8.77 -9.45 7.26
N GLY A 311 -9.88 -9.56 6.54
CA GLY A 311 -11.17 -9.87 7.12
C GLY A 311 -12.29 -9.87 6.09
N PRO A 312 -13.54 -10.07 6.52
CA PRO A 312 -14.70 -10.12 5.62
C PRO A 312 -15.01 -8.77 4.96
N ARG A 313 -14.55 -7.67 5.55
CA ARG A 313 -14.72 -6.30 5.05
C ARG A 313 -13.44 -5.51 5.27
N MET A 314 -13.11 -4.62 4.34
CA MET A 314 -11.91 -3.78 4.42
C MET A 314 -12.09 -2.47 3.65
N ILE A 315 -11.39 -1.44 4.09
CA ILE A 315 -11.27 -0.15 3.39
C ILE A 315 -9.82 0.01 2.95
N VAL A 316 -9.61 0.29 1.67
CA VAL A 316 -8.29 0.58 1.11
C VAL A 316 -8.29 1.96 0.47
N ILE A 317 -7.34 2.78 0.86
CA ILE A 317 -7.09 4.08 0.23
C ILE A 317 -5.79 3.99 -0.57
N ASN A 318 -5.87 4.16 -1.88
CA ASN A 318 -4.70 4.25 -2.73
C ASN A 318 -4.33 5.73 -2.97
N ILE A 319 -3.26 6.18 -2.33
CA ILE A 319 -2.86 7.59 -2.33
C ILE A 319 -2.61 8.13 -3.75
N PRO A 320 -1.79 7.49 -4.64
CA PRO A 320 -1.51 8.03 -5.96
C PRO A 320 -2.72 8.13 -6.89
N GLU A 321 -3.71 7.27 -6.68
CA GLU A 321 -4.97 7.26 -7.43
C GLU A 321 -5.98 8.28 -6.88
N PHE A 322 -5.82 8.70 -5.61
CA PHE A 322 -6.78 9.51 -4.86
C PHE A 322 -8.16 8.84 -4.74
N VAL A 323 -8.18 7.53 -4.50
CA VAL A 323 -9.39 6.72 -4.42
C VAL A 323 -9.40 5.89 -3.14
N LEU A 324 -10.59 5.83 -2.52
CA LEU A 324 -10.96 4.90 -1.45
C LEU A 324 -11.85 3.83 -2.06
N ARG A 325 -11.54 2.55 -1.73
CA ARG A 325 -12.43 1.40 -1.99
C ARG A 325 -12.81 0.74 -0.70
N ALA A 326 -14.10 0.53 -0.52
CA ALA A 326 -14.65 -0.32 0.50
C ALA A 326 -15.12 -1.62 -0.14
N TYR A 327 -14.64 -2.77 0.35
CA TYR A 327 -14.94 -4.06 -0.25
C TYR A 327 -15.21 -5.15 0.79
N GLU A 328 -15.88 -6.18 0.34
CA GLU A 328 -16.10 -7.42 1.07
C GLU A 328 -15.30 -8.56 0.44
N VAL A 329 -14.83 -9.47 1.29
CA VAL A 329 -14.20 -10.71 0.88
C VAL A 329 -15.22 -11.83 1.03
N ARG A 330 -15.64 -12.43 -0.08
CA ARG A 330 -16.57 -13.57 -0.13
C ARG A 330 -15.93 -14.67 -0.98
N ASP A 331 -15.92 -15.89 -0.47
CA ASP A 331 -15.31 -17.05 -1.16
C ASP A 331 -13.86 -16.81 -1.62
N GLY A 332 -13.08 -16.10 -0.80
CA GLY A 332 -11.70 -15.74 -1.11
C GLY A 332 -11.53 -14.70 -2.23
N ARG A 333 -12.62 -14.00 -2.61
CA ARG A 333 -12.62 -12.97 -3.66
C ARG A 333 -13.00 -11.61 -3.12
N ILE A 334 -12.37 -10.58 -3.67
CA ILE A 334 -12.65 -9.18 -3.35
C ILE A 334 -13.83 -8.70 -4.20
N HIS A 335 -14.87 -8.17 -3.53
CA HIS A 335 -16.03 -7.55 -4.14
C HIS A 335 -16.11 -6.09 -3.71
N VAL A 336 -15.75 -5.17 -4.61
CA VAL A 336 -15.84 -3.74 -4.35
C VAL A 336 -17.30 -3.35 -4.19
N GLN A 337 -17.67 -2.84 -3.01
CA GLN A 337 -19.00 -2.37 -2.69
C GLN A 337 -19.15 -0.87 -2.96
N GLN A 338 -18.05 -0.13 -2.79
CA GLN A 338 -18.00 1.31 -2.98
C GLN A 338 -16.62 1.74 -3.47
N GLU A 339 -16.63 2.69 -4.37
CA GLU A 339 -15.44 3.43 -4.82
C GLU A 339 -15.76 4.93 -4.76
N MET A 340 -14.87 5.74 -4.19
CA MET A 340 -15.06 7.19 -4.10
C MET A 340 -13.73 7.93 -4.14
N ARG A 341 -13.79 9.18 -4.57
CA ARG A 341 -12.64 10.08 -4.58
C ARG A 341 -12.27 10.50 -3.15
N VAL A 342 -10.96 10.72 -2.93
CA VAL A 342 -10.45 11.26 -1.68
C VAL A 342 -9.49 12.41 -1.91
N VAL A 343 -9.35 13.27 -0.88
CA VAL A 343 -8.30 14.28 -0.80
C VAL A 343 -7.31 13.85 0.28
N VAL A 344 -6.04 13.75 -0.07
CA VAL A 344 -4.94 13.30 0.81
C VAL A 344 -4.01 14.45 1.21
N GLY A 345 -3.02 14.18 2.04
CA GLY A 345 -2.04 15.16 2.52
C GLY A 345 -1.16 15.72 1.40
N LYS A 346 -0.65 16.95 1.60
CA LYS A 346 0.24 17.63 0.65
C LYS A 346 1.57 16.88 0.50
N ALA A 347 2.05 16.77 -0.73
CA ALA A 347 3.24 16.00 -1.08
C ALA A 347 4.53 16.46 -0.36
N LEU A 348 4.70 17.74 -0.09
CA LEU A 348 5.95 18.28 0.45
C LEU A 348 5.98 18.34 1.98
N ASP A 349 4.86 18.74 2.63
CA ASP A 349 4.89 19.18 4.02
C ASP A 349 4.12 18.27 4.98
N THR A 350 3.00 17.69 4.52
CA THR A 350 2.03 16.99 5.38
C THR A 350 1.47 15.76 4.69
N ARG A 351 2.36 14.85 4.28
CA ARG A 351 1.97 13.61 3.59
C ARG A 351 1.05 12.77 4.46
N THR A 352 0.07 12.12 3.84
CA THR A 352 -0.63 11.02 4.48
C THR A 352 0.34 9.83 4.60
N PRO A 353 0.61 9.31 5.80
CA PRO A 353 1.48 8.15 5.97
C PRO A 353 0.79 6.86 5.51
N LEU A 354 1.61 5.86 5.17
CA LEU A 354 1.11 4.50 4.94
C LEU A 354 0.93 3.80 6.28
N PHE A 355 -0.17 3.11 6.47
CA PHE A 355 -0.39 2.24 7.63
C PHE A 355 -1.58 1.31 7.43
N ASP A 356 -1.70 0.36 8.34
CA ASP A 356 -2.72 -0.65 8.44
C ASP A 356 -3.27 -0.65 9.87
N GLU A 357 -4.50 -0.17 10.04
CA GLU A 357 -5.15 0.03 11.34
C GLU A 357 -6.63 -0.36 11.30
N ASP A 358 -7.24 -0.54 12.46
CA ASP A 358 -8.66 -0.84 12.59
C ASP A 358 -9.47 0.43 12.87
N MET A 359 -10.45 0.72 12.02
CA MET A 359 -11.49 1.71 12.32
C MET A 359 -12.38 1.18 13.44
N ARG A 360 -12.49 1.94 14.53
CA ARG A 360 -13.21 1.54 15.75
C ARG A 360 -14.33 2.47 16.12
N PHE A 361 -14.30 3.71 15.65
CA PHE A 361 -15.23 4.74 16.06
C PHE A 361 -15.70 5.58 14.88
N ILE A 362 -16.95 6.04 14.96
CA ILE A 362 -17.48 7.16 14.18
C ILE A 362 -17.79 8.29 15.15
N GLU A 363 -17.37 9.51 14.81
CA GLU A 363 -17.76 10.72 15.51
C GLU A 363 -18.68 11.54 14.60
N PHE A 364 -19.93 11.71 15.01
CA PHE A 364 -20.93 12.55 14.34
C PHE A 364 -20.82 13.98 14.87
N SER A 365 -21.03 14.95 13.99
CA SER A 365 -20.92 16.38 14.31
C SER A 365 -19.64 16.71 15.11
N PRO A 366 -18.43 16.41 14.57
CA PRO A 366 -17.19 16.47 15.33
C PRO A 366 -16.79 17.90 15.64
N TYR A 367 -16.11 18.09 16.78
CA TYR A 367 -15.26 19.26 16.98
C TYR A 367 -13.97 19.10 16.20
N TRP A 368 -13.56 20.13 15.47
CA TRP A 368 -12.20 20.16 14.92
C TRP A 368 -11.23 20.78 15.94
N ASN A 369 -10.51 19.96 16.68
CA ASN A 369 -9.40 20.40 17.49
C ASN A 369 -8.24 20.76 16.57
N VAL A 370 -7.95 22.06 16.43
CA VAL A 370 -6.92 22.55 15.51
C VAL A 370 -5.55 22.09 15.99
N PRO A 371 -4.78 21.34 15.17
CA PRO A 371 -3.41 20.97 15.53
C PRO A 371 -2.54 22.18 15.79
N PRO A 372 -1.58 22.15 16.76
CA PRO A 372 -0.71 23.27 17.08
C PRO A 372 0.07 23.81 15.88
N SER A 373 0.49 22.96 14.95
CA SER A 373 1.15 23.34 13.70
C SER A 373 0.26 24.22 12.82
N ILE A 374 -1.00 23.82 12.59
CA ILE A 374 -2.00 24.56 11.80
C ILE A 374 -2.40 25.84 12.55
N ALA A 375 -2.59 25.77 13.87
CA ALA A 375 -2.90 26.96 14.67
C ALA A 375 -1.82 28.03 14.50
N ARG A 376 -0.55 27.65 14.58
CA ARG A 376 0.61 28.54 14.45
C ARG A 376 0.80 29.05 13.02
N ALA A 377 0.74 28.17 12.03
CA ALA A 377 1.08 28.52 10.65
C ALA A 377 -0.06 29.26 9.93
N GLU A 378 -1.33 28.96 10.25
CA GLU A 378 -2.46 29.41 9.45
C GLU A 378 -3.50 30.20 10.27
N ILE A 379 -4.03 29.61 11.36
CA ILE A 379 -5.21 30.17 12.05
C ILE A 379 -4.86 31.44 12.81
N VAL A 380 -3.82 31.44 13.64
CA VAL A 380 -3.43 32.63 14.42
C VAL A 380 -3.01 33.80 13.51
N PRO A 381 -2.18 33.63 12.47
CA PRO A 381 -1.90 34.70 11.52
C PRO A 381 -3.14 35.26 10.83
N ARG A 382 -4.10 34.37 10.47
CA ARG A 382 -5.37 34.77 9.85
C ARG A 382 -6.24 35.58 10.84
N LEU A 383 -6.37 35.14 12.08
CA LEU A 383 -7.15 35.80 13.10
C LEU A 383 -6.59 37.21 13.46
N ARG A 384 -5.27 37.38 13.39
CA ARG A 384 -4.64 38.70 13.59
C ARG A 384 -4.95 39.65 12.42
N ARG A 385 -5.09 39.16 11.20
CA ARG A 385 -5.43 39.98 10.01
C ARG A 385 -6.93 40.21 9.86
N ASP A 386 -7.74 39.22 10.24
CA ASP A 386 -9.20 39.22 10.09
C ASP A 386 -9.84 38.64 11.37
N PRO A 387 -10.03 39.47 12.41
CA PRO A 387 -10.64 39.06 13.67
C PRO A 387 -12.05 38.49 13.52
N GLY A 388 -12.82 38.98 12.54
CA GLY A 388 -14.17 38.49 12.26
C GLY A 388 -14.21 37.01 11.83
N TYR A 389 -13.10 36.46 11.32
CA TYR A 389 -12.97 35.07 10.98
C TYR A 389 -13.28 34.11 12.16
N PHE A 390 -12.90 34.53 13.40
CA PHE A 390 -13.15 33.74 14.61
C PHE A 390 -14.62 33.39 14.82
N ALA A 391 -15.49 34.37 14.75
CA ALA A 391 -16.94 34.18 14.92
C ALA A 391 -17.57 33.51 13.70
N ARG A 392 -17.16 33.94 12.50
CA ARG A 392 -17.72 33.40 11.23
C ARG A 392 -17.49 31.91 11.07
N GLU A 393 -16.36 31.41 11.54
CA GLU A 393 -16.01 29.97 11.45
C GLU A 393 -16.35 29.21 12.73
N GLY A 394 -17.00 29.81 13.70
CA GLY A 394 -17.40 29.15 14.93
C GLY A 394 -16.22 28.64 15.76
N LEU A 395 -15.10 29.36 15.75
CA LEU A 395 -13.92 29.03 16.55
C LEU A 395 -14.15 29.37 18.03
N GLU A 396 -13.45 28.65 18.91
CA GLU A 396 -13.41 28.90 20.33
C GLU A 396 -12.06 28.48 20.92
N PHE A 397 -11.68 29.06 22.01
CA PHE A 397 -10.48 28.69 22.77
C PHE A 397 -10.84 27.67 23.85
N VAL A 398 -9.97 26.72 24.10
CA VAL A 398 -10.12 25.70 25.13
C VAL A 398 -8.87 25.66 26.00
N ALA A 399 -9.07 25.86 27.30
CA ALA A 399 -8.02 25.74 28.31
C ALA A 399 -7.67 24.27 28.60
N PRO A 400 -6.55 23.97 29.27
CA PRO A 400 -6.17 22.62 29.67
C PRO A 400 -7.22 21.93 30.59
N ASP A 401 -7.91 22.72 31.41
CA ASP A 401 -9.00 22.26 32.30
C ASP A 401 -10.35 22.05 31.60
N GLY A 402 -10.41 22.25 30.27
CA GLY A 402 -11.61 22.11 29.46
C GLY A 402 -12.49 23.35 29.40
N ARG A 403 -12.17 24.42 30.13
CA ARG A 403 -12.91 25.70 30.11
C ARG A 403 -12.86 26.32 28.72
N VAL A 404 -14.02 26.77 28.24
CA VAL A 404 -14.19 27.36 26.92
C VAL A 404 -14.26 28.89 27.01
N ASP A 405 -13.53 29.58 26.12
CA ASP A 405 -13.61 31.02 25.94
C ASP A 405 -13.91 31.34 24.47
N ARG A 406 -14.91 32.18 24.24
CA ARG A 406 -15.37 32.59 22.89
C ARG A 406 -15.01 34.04 22.59
N THR A 407 -14.13 34.63 23.39
CA THR A 407 -13.69 36.02 23.24
C THR A 407 -12.32 36.05 22.58
N LEU A 408 -12.24 36.61 21.39
CA LEU A 408 -10.96 36.79 20.68
C LEU A 408 -10.19 37.97 21.30
N THR A 409 -9.01 37.71 21.84
CA THR A 409 -8.07 38.70 22.30
C THR A 409 -6.65 38.39 21.85
N ALA A 410 -5.79 39.41 21.76
CA ALA A 410 -4.37 39.20 21.45
C ALA A 410 -3.70 38.27 22.47
N ALA A 411 -4.00 38.46 23.76
CA ALA A 411 -3.46 37.62 24.83
C ALA A 411 -3.85 36.14 24.68
N ARG A 412 -5.06 35.83 24.17
CA ARG A 412 -5.48 34.45 23.90
C ARG A 412 -4.71 33.86 22.72
N LEU A 413 -4.47 34.62 21.66
CA LEU A 413 -3.67 34.17 20.53
C LEU A 413 -2.22 33.90 20.95
N ASP A 414 -1.64 34.72 21.80
CA ASP A 414 -0.30 34.50 22.34
C ASP A 414 -0.25 33.25 23.24
N ALA A 415 -1.27 33.05 24.08
CA ALA A 415 -1.41 31.86 24.91
C ALA A 415 -1.56 30.56 24.07
N VAL A 416 -2.20 30.63 22.90
CA VAL A 416 -2.24 29.50 21.94
C VAL A 416 -0.87 29.21 21.36
N LEU A 417 -0.12 30.25 20.96
CA LEU A 417 1.25 30.07 20.44
C LEU A 417 2.21 29.52 21.50
N ALA A 418 1.96 29.85 22.77
CA ALA A 418 2.70 29.33 23.93
C ALA A 418 2.24 27.91 24.36
N GLY A 419 1.23 27.33 23.71
CA GLY A 419 0.70 25.99 24.04
C GLY A 419 -0.16 25.92 25.31
N GLN A 420 -0.50 27.09 25.93
CA GLN A 420 -1.32 27.18 27.13
C GLN A 420 -2.82 27.03 26.87
N TRP A 421 -3.25 27.40 25.68
CA TRP A 421 -4.60 27.24 25.18
C TRP A 421 -4.57 26.61 23.81
N ARG A 422 -5.68 25.98 23.42
CA ARG A 422 -5.89 25.44 22.06
C ARG A 422 -7.08 26.09 21.39
N ILE A 423 -7.08 26.11 20.07
CA ILE A 423 -8.23 26.52 19.26
C ILE A 423 -8.97 25.26 18.84
N ARG A 424 -10.30 25.29 18.87
CA ARG A 424 -11.14 24.30 18.20
C ARG A 424 -12.27 24.99 17.43
N GLN A 425 -12.75 24.31 16.38
CA GLN A 425 -13.93 24.72 15.66
C GLN A 425 -15.14 23.88 16.14
N ARG A 426 -16.24 24.55 16.37
CA ARG A 426 -17.50 23.89 16.77
C ARG A 426 -18.11 23.10 15.62
N PRO A 427 -18.94 22.07 15.93
CA PRO A 427 -19.82 21.43 14.94
C PRO A 427 -20.63 22.45 14.14
N GLY A 428 -20.90 22.14 12.88
CA GLY A 428 -21.71 22.99 12.01
C GLY A 428 -21.27 22.96 10.54
N PRO A 429 -22.01 23.61 9.65
CA PRO A 429 -21.82 23.47 8.20
C PRO A 429 -20.50 24.01 7.66
N LYS A 430 -19.77 24.80 8.46
CA LYS A 430 -18.44 25.33 8.13
C LYS A 430 -17.30 24.55 8.79
N ASN A 431 -17.60 23.52 9.57
CA ASN A 431 -16.56 22.75 10.24
C ASN A 431 -15.65 22.09 9.20
N ALA A 432 -14.33 22.26 9.34
CA ALA A 432 -13.35 21.73 8.41
C ALA A 432 -13.39 20.20 8.29
N LEU A 433 -13.87 19.49 9.33
CA LEU A 433 -14.07 18.03 9.33
C LEU A 433 -15.45 17.63 8.81
N GLY A 434 -16.30 18.60 8.40
CA GLY A 434 -17.69 18.32 8.04
C GLY A 434 -18.49 17.85 9.24
N ASP A 435 -19.41 16.95 9.00
CA ASP A 435 -20.42 16.46 9.95
C ASP A 435 -20.21 14.99 10.41
N ILE A 436 -19.15 14.34 9.91
CA ILE A 436 -18.78 12.98 10.30
C ILE A 436 -17.27 12.73 10.16
N LYS A 437 -16.73 11.97 11.11
CA LYS A 437 -15.33 11.56 11.17
C LYS A 437 -15.25 10.08 11.51
N PHE A 438 -14.38 9.34 10.81
CA PHE A 438 -14.14 7.91 10.99
C PHE A 438 -12.75 7.75 11.61
N MET A 439 -12.68 7.08 12.76
CA MET A 439 -11.50 7.05 13.59
C MET A 439 -10.91 5.65 13.71
N PHE A 440 -9.64 5.55 13.42
CA PHE A 440 -8.77 4.41 13.68
C PHE A 440 -7.58 4.90 14.53
N PRO A 441 -7.37 4.36 15.73
CA PRO A 441 -6.30 4.81 16.63
C PRO A 441 -4.93 4.60 15.97
N ASN A 442 -4.17 5.68 15.80
CA ASN A 442 -2.82 5.66 15.25
C ASN A 442 -1.96 6.78 15.86
N ARG A 443 -0.62 6.70 15.69
CA ARG A 443 0.32 7.66 16.28
C ARG A 443 0.32 9.03 15.60
N ASP A 444 -0.10 9.09 14.34
CA ASP A 444 -0.06 10.30 13.51
C ASP A 444 -1.37 11.11 13.57
N ASN A 445 -2.37 10.63 14.33
CA ASN A 445 -3.71 11.25 14.42
C ASN A 445 -4.38 11.44 13.04
N ILE A 446 -4.18 10.46 12.15
CA ILE A 446 -4.83 10.41 10.85
C ILE A 446 -6.22 9.78 10.98
N TYR A 447 -7.19 10.32 10.26
CA TYR A 447 -8.56 9.83 10.20
C TYR A 447 -9.20 10.17 8.85
N LEU A 448 -10.32 9.52 8.54
CA LEU A 448 -11.16 9.92 7.41
C LEU A 448 -12.23 10.88 7.91
N HIS A 449 -12.62 11.85 7.08
CA HIS A 449 -13.67 12.79 7.47
C HIS A 449 -14.37 13.41 6.25
N HIS A 450 -15.57 13.89 6.46
CA HIS A 450 -16.29 14.71 5.49
C HIS A 450 -15.63 16.10 5.36
N THR A 451 -16.05 16.87 4.36
CA THR A 451 -15.61 18.26 4.16
C THR A 451 -16.68 19.08 3.46
N PRO A 452 -16.89 20.36 3.84
CA PRO A 452 -17.74 21.26 3.08
C PRO A 452 -17.11 21.73 1.76
N ALA A 453 -15.79 21.54 1.57
CA ALA A 453 -15.05 21.93 0.38
C ALA A 453 -15.13 20.85 -0.72
N THR A 454 -16.34 20.52 -1.18
CA THR A 454 -16.60 19.43 -2.12
C THR A 454 -15.99 19.64 -3.50
N GLN A 455 -15.78 20.91 -3.92
CA GLN A 455 -15.13 21.26 -5.20
C GLN A 455 -13.71 20.72 -5.32
N LEU A 456 -13.03 20.37 -4.21
CA LEU A 456 -11.70 19.80 -4.25
C LEU A 456 -11.65 18.38 -4.84
N PHE A 457 -12.77 17.67 -4.85
CA PHE A 457 -12.84 16.34 -5.45
C PHE A 457 -12.85 16.40 -6.99
N GLU A 458 -13.13 17.55 -7.60
CA GLU A 458 -13.15 17.72 -9.06
C GLU A 458 -11.75 17.91 -9.67
N SER A 459 -10.73 18.12 -8.84
CA SER A 459 -9.35 18.29 -9.32
C SER A 459 -8.72 16.94 -9.65
N ASP A 460 -7.89 16.88 -10.71
CA ASP A 460 -7.09 15.69 -11.05
C ASP A 460 -6.14 15.33 -9.90
N ARG A 461 -5.42 16.32 -9.41
CA ARG A 461 -4.52 16.18 -8.27
C ARG A 461 -5.24 16.63 -6.99
N ARG A 462 -5.28 15.76 -5.99
CA ARG A 462 -6.06 15.96 -4.76
C ARG A 462 -5.22 15.82 -3.48
N ASP A 463 -3.98 16.31 -3.50
CA ASP A 463 -3.08 16.36 -2.34
C ASP A 463 -3.14 17.73 -1.65
N PHE A 464 -4.25 18.04 -0.99
CA PHE A 464 -4.53 19.36 -0.43
C PHE A 464 -4.65 19.39 1.10
N SER A 465 -4.71 18.24 1.77
CA SER A 465 -4.93 18.19 3.22
C SER A 465 -3.61 18.30 4.02
N HIS A 466 -3.74 18.33 5.33
CA HIS A 466 -2.63 18.29 6.29
C HIS A 466 -2.37 16.87 6.82
N GLY A 467 -2.65 15.84 6.02
CA GLY A 467 -2.40 14.45 6.35
C GLY A 467 -3.67 13.61 6.49
N CYS A 468 -4.74 14.13 7.11
CA CYS A 468 -6.04 13.47 7.16
C CYS A 468 -6.68 13.34 5.78
N ILE A 469 -7.58 12.38 5.62
CA ILE A 469 -8.18 12.04 4.33
C ILE A 469 -9.62 12.51 4.29
N ARG A 470 -9.95 13.38 3.32
CA ARG A 470 -11.32 13.79 3.06
C ARG A 470 -12.00 12.79 2.13
N VAL A 471 -13.21 12.40 2.46
CA VAL A 471 -14.01 11.45 1.68
C VAL A 471 -15.17 12.15 0.97
N GLU A 472 -15.39 11.79 -0.29
CA GLU A 472 -16.42 12.40 -1.13
C GLU A 472 -17.84 11.99 -0.73
N GLN A 473 -18.04 10.71 -0.35
CA GLN A 473 -19.34 10.12 -0.07
C GLN A 473 -19.45 9.60 1.38
N PRO A 474 -19.47 10.48 2.38
CA PRO A 474 -19.36 10.09 3.78
C PRO A 474 -20.55 9.26 4.27
N VAL A 475 -21.76 9.49 3.76
CA VAL A 475 -22.97 8.71 4.12
C VAL A 475 -22.86 7.28 3.61
N SER A 476 -22.42 7.10 2.35
CA SER A 476 -22.19 5.78 1.77
C SER A 476 -21.13 5.00 2.53
N LEU A 477 -20.03 5.69 2.91
CA LEU A 477 -18.97 5.08 3.73
C LEU A 477 -19.51 4.69 5.12
N ALA A 478 -20.32 5.54 5.76
CA ALA A 478 -20.93 5.24 7.05
C ALA A 478 -21.85 4.01 6.97
N LYS A 479 -22.65 3.88 5.91
CA LYS A 479 -23.49 2.68 5.68
C LYS A 479 -22.65 1.41 5.58
N PHE A 480 -21.54 1.45 4.84
CA PHE A 480 -20.62 0.31 4.74
C PHE A 480 -20.02 -0.05 6.09
N VAL A 481 -19.53 0.94 6.84
CA VAL A 481 -18.89 0.74 8.15
C VAL A 481 -19.89 0.20 9.18
N LEU A 482 -21.14 0.69 9.16
CA LEU A 482 -22.20 0.34 10.10
C LEU A 482 -23.05 -0.87 9.64
N ASN A 483 -22.63 -1.60 8.61
CA ASN A 483 -23.40 -2.74 8.08
C ASN A 483 -23.70 -3.82 9.13
N SER A 484 -22.84 -4.00 10.14
CA SER A 484 -23.08 -4.91 11.29
C SER A 484 -24.02 -4.35 12.36
N MET A 485 -24.55 -3.13 12.18
CA MET A 485 -25.43 -2.41 13.10
C MET A 485 -26.69 -1.96 12.37
N PRO A 486 -27.65 -2.88 12.12
CA PRO A 486 -28.79 -2.66 11.22
C PRO A 486 -29.74 -1.53 11.65
N GLU A 487 -29.68 -1.14 12.92
CA GLU A 487 -30.43 0.01 13.43
C GLU A 487 -29.91 1.35 12.89
N TRP A 488 -28.69 1.40 12.29
CA TRP A 488 -28.10 2.58 11.66
C TRP A 488 -28.49 2.66 10.19
N THR A 489 -29.76 2.94 9.95
CA THR A 489 -30.27 3.23 8.60
C THR A 489 -29.67 4.51 8.04
N GLU A 490 -29.76 4.72 6.73
CA GLU A 490 -29.28 5.94 6.09
C GLU A 490 -29.88 7.22 6.69
N ASP A 491 -31.19 7.19 6.95
CA ASP A 491 -31.90 8.33 7.59
C ASP A 491 -31.36 8.61 8.98
N ARG A 492 -31.10 7.59 9.78
CA ARG A 492 -30.51 7.75 11.11
C ARG A 492 -29.09 8.30 11.04
N ILE A 493 -28.28 7.85 10.07
CA ILE A 493 -26.95 8.39 9.83
C ILE A 493 -27.02 9.88 9.48
N ARG A 494 -27.87 10.26 8.51
CA ARG A 494 -28.08 11.66 8.12
C ARG A 494 -28.60 12.51 9.27
N GLN A 495 -29.52 12.00 10.06
CA GLN A 495 -30.02 12.67 11.25
C GLN A 495 -28.90 12.90 12.28
N ALA A 496 -28.04 11.90 12.54
CA ALA A 496 -26.92 12.04 13.46
C ALA A 496 -25.89 13.06 12.95
N MET A 497 -25.62 13.08 11.66
CA MET A 497 -24.73 14.06 11.02
C MET A 497 -25.25 15.49 11.14
N SER A 498 -26.57 15.71 11.04
CA SER A 498 -27.20 17.05 11.07
C SER A 498 -27.50 17.58 12.46
N ARG A 499 -27.31 16.77 13.52
CA ARG A 499 -27.72 17.12 14.88
C ARG A 499 -26.96 18.30 15.48
N GLY A 500 -25.72 18.54 15.03
CA GLY A 500 -24.90 19.64 15.54
C GLY A 500 -24.32 19.43 16.94
N GLU A 501 -24.58 18.28 17.54
CA GLU A 501 -24.03 17.85 18.83
C GLU A 501 -23.05 16.70 18.60
N SER A 502 -21.81 16.84 19.11
CA SER A 502 -20.78 15.83 18.94
C SER A 502 -21.14 14.56 19.71
N ALA A 503 -21.17 13.43 19.01
CA ALA A 503 -21.44 12.12 19.57
C ALA A 503 -20.50 11.08 18.95
N THR A 504 -19.88 10.26 19.80
CA THR A 504 -19.00 9.17 19.38
C THR A 504 -19.74 7.83 19.44
N LEU A 505 -19.69 7.09 18.35
CA LEU A 505 -20.25 5.74 18.22
C LEU A 505 -19.10 4.73 18.14
N LEU A 506 -19.07 3.78 19.07
CA LEU A 506 -18.19 2.62 19.00
C LEU A 506 -18.78 1.60 18.01
N LEU A 507 -17.98 1.12 17.07
CA LEU A 507 -18.39 0.07 16.14
C LEU A 507 -18.51 -1.28 16.87
N SER A 508 -19.52 -2.05 16.53
CA SER A 508 -19.68 -3.42 17.05
C SER A 508 -18.55 -4.34 16.58
N GLU A 509 -18.06 -4.10 15.36
CA GLU A 509 -16.94 -4.80 14.77
C GLU A 509 -15.97 -3.77 14.16
N PRO A 510 -14.68 -3.85 14.48
CA PRO A 510 -13.67 -3.03 13.81
C PRO A 510 -13.63 -3.30 12.30
N VAL A 511 -13.36 -2.28 11.51
CA VAL A 511 -13.17 -2.41 10.06
C VAL A 511 -11.72 -2.11 9.72
N PRO A 512 -10.96 -3.07 9.15
CA PRO A 512 -9.59 -2.83 8.71
C PRO A 512 -9.50 -1.69 7.69
N VAL A 513 -8.56 -0.78 7.89
CA VAL A 513 -8.25 0.35 7.01
C VAL A 513 -6.80 0.28 6.62
N LEU A 514 -6.54 0.18 5.33
CA LEU A 514 -5.20 0.21 4.75
C LEU A 514 -5.02 1.50 3.94
N ILE A 515 -4.01 2.27 4.27
CA ILE A 515 -3.53 3.36 3.42
C ILE A 515 -2.33 2.85 2.64
N ALA A 516 -2.52 2.66 1.35
CA ALA A 516 -1.59 2.04 0.41
C ALA A 516 -1.04 3.05 -0.60
N TYR A 517 0.01 2.62 -1.30
CA TYR A 517 0.67 3.42 -2.33
C TYR A 517 0.97 2.55 -3.57
N GLY A 518 0.02 2.43 -4.46
CA GLY A 518 0.16 1.72 -5.73
C GLY A 518 0.12 2.71 -6.89
N THR A 519 1.23 2.86 -7.60
CA THR A 519 1.33 3.75 -8.77
C THR A 519 0.93 3.07 -10.07
N THR A 520 0.63 1.77 -10.02
CA THR A 520 0.10 1.01 -11.16
C THR A 520 -1.04 0.11 -10.69
N LEU A 521 -2.10 0.07 -11.46
CA LEU A 521 -3.24 -0.83 -11.27
C LEU A 521 -3.66 -1.43 -12.60
N VAL A 522 -4.39 -2.55 -12.55
CA VAL A 522 -5.09 -3.12 -13.71
C VAL A 522 -6.57 -3.17 -13.39
N LYS A 523 -7.38 -2.56 -14.24
CA LYS A 523 -8.85 -2.55 -14.15
C LYS A 523 -9.41 -2.92 -15.51
N GLU A 524 -10.33 -3.86 -15.56
CA GLU A 524 -11.00 -4.29 -16.81
C GLU A 524 -10.01 -4.63 -17.93
N GLY A 525 -8.88 -5.26 -17.59
CA GLY A 525 -7.82 -5.61 -18.54
C GLY A 525 -6.93 -4.46 -19.01
N GLN A 526 -7.15 -3.23 -18.54
CA GLN A 526 -6.34 -2.07 -18.87
C GLN A 526 -5.40 -1.68 -17.74
N THR A 527 -4.17 -1.31 -18.09
CA THR A 527 -3.17 -0.87 -17.12
C THR A 527 -3.27 0.64 -16.90
N TYR A 528 -3.42 1.03 -15.64
CA TYR A 528 -3.47 2.41 -15.17
C TYR A 528 -2.16 2.78 -14.49
N PHE A 529 -1.67 3.99 -14.75
CA PHE A 529 -0.47 4.54 -14.13
C PHE A 529 -0.78 5.87 -13.47
N PHE A 530 -0.29 6.04 -12.24
CA PHE A 530 -0.46 7.25 -11.46
C PHE A 530 0.89 7.88 -11.14
N GLU A 531 0.89 9.20 -10.93
CA GLU A 531 2.10 9.94 -10.58
C GLU A 531 2.62 9.53 -9.19
N ASP A 532 3.94 9.39 -9.06
CA ASP A 532 4.62 9.18 -7.77
C ASP A 532 4.64 10.49 -6.95
N ILE A 533 3.44 10.94 -6.52
CA ILE A 533 3.23 12.28 -5.91
C ILE A 533 4.04 12.51 -4.64
N TYR A 534 4.39 11.45 -3.93
CA TYR A 534 5.18 11.51 -2.69
C TYR A 534 6.64 11.10 -2.89
N GLY A 535 7.04 10.65 -4.07
CA GLY A 535 8.37 10.15 -4.36
C GLY A 535 8.68 8.80 -3.69
N LEU A 536 7.65 8.01 -3.36
CA LEU A 536 7.83 6.73 -2.68
C LEU A 536 8.29 5.61 -3.63
N ASP A 537 8.00 5.70 -4.93
CA ASP A 537 8.58 4.81 -5.94
C ASP A 537 10.09 5.02 -6.03
N ARG A 538 10.51 6.28 -6.09
CA ARG A 538 11.94 6.63 -6.10
C ARG A 538 12.66 6.16 -4.83
N LEU A 539 11.99 6.25 -3.66
CA LEU A 539 12.55 5.79 -2.39
C LEU A 539 12.71 4.26 -2.37
N LEU A 540 11.68 3.53 -2.81
CA LEU A 540 11.72 2.06 -2.89
C LEU A 540 12.75 1.58 -3.93
N ASP A 541 12.80 2.21 -5.11
CA ASP A 541 13.79 1.89 -6.14
C ASP A 541 15.21 2.06 -5.63
N ALA A 542 15.49 3.16 -4.92
CA ALA A 542 16.80 3.40 -4.31
C ALA A 542 17.15 2.36 -3.23
N ALA A 543 16.18 1.90 -2.44
CA ALA A 543 16.39 0.85 -1.44
C ALA A 543 16.66 -0.51 -2.10
N LEU A 544 15.93 -0.86 -3.15
CA LEU A 544 16.13 -2.10 -3.91
C LEU A 544 17.52 -2.16 -4.56
N ARG A 545 18.00 -1.04 -5.12
CA ARG A 545 19.36 -0.95 -5.72
C ARG A 545 20.50 -1.06 -4.70
N LYS A 546 20.24 -0.70 -3.43
CA LYS A 546 21.22 -0.82 -2.34
C LYS A 546 21.23 -2.20 -1.70
N ARG A 547 20.28 -3.06 -2.01
CA ARG A 547 20.24 -4.43 -1.50
C ARG A 547 21.54 -5.13 -1.91
N ALA A 548 22.20 -5.79 -0.95
CA ALA A 548 23.45 -6.49 -1.20
C ALA A 548 23.30 -7.45 -2.40
N PRO A 549 24.16 -7.34 -3.40
CA PRO A 549 24.14 -8.26 -4.52
C PRO A 549 24.58 -9.65 -4.06
N HIS A 550 24.02 -10.65 -4.66
CA HIS A 550 24.44 -12.04 -4.85
C HIS A 550 24.93 -12.87 -3.65
N PRO A 551 24.43 -14.11 -3.52
CA PRO A 551 25.16 -15.13 -2.80
C PRO A 551 26.56 -15.35 -3.44
N PRO A 552 27.55 -15.86 -2.69
CA PRO A 552 28.90 -16.09 -3.20
C PRO A 552 28.86 -16.92 -4.48
N SER A 553 29.72 -16.56 -5.44
CA SER A 553 29.89 -17.26 -6.71
C SER A 553 30.11 -18.75 -6.49
N ILE A 554 29.56 -19.57 -7.38
CA ILE A 554 29.64 -21.04 -7.39
C ILE A 554 31.07 -21.54 -7.71
N ASN A 555 32.05 -20.64 -7.92
CA ASN A 555 33.44 -20.95 -8.27
C ASN A 555 34.21 -21.64 -7.14
#